data_410e695b35f6fe5636ddbe3348c22b43
#
_entry.id   410e695b35f6fe5636ddbe3348c22b43
#
_cell.length_a   1.000
_cell.length_b   1.000
_cell.length_c   1.000
_cell.angle_alpha   90.00
_cell.angle_beta   90.00
_cell.angle_gamma   90.00
#
_symmetry.space_group_name_H-M   'P 1'
#
loop_
_entity.id
_entity.type
_entity.pdbx_description
1 polymer ?
#
loop_
_entity_poly.entity_id
_entity_poly.type
_entity_poly.pdbx_seq_one_letter_code
_entity_poly.pdbx_strand_id
1 'polypeptide(L)'
;MAEVIWTEPALSDLNDIAEYIALENIVAAKQLVQTIFSKVERLQTFPESGRIPLELEHLSYREVVANPCRVFYKQDGDKVFILFVMRAERDLRKFL
;
A
#
# COMPACT_ATOMS: atom_id res chain seq x y z
N MET A 1 -2.72 14.30 14.02
CA MET A 1 -2.20 13.49 12.90
C MET A 1 -2.43 12.03 13.18
N ALA A 2 -2.72 11.27 12.13
CA ALA A 2 -2.85 9.82 12.28
C ALA A 2 -1.48 9.18 12.39
N GLU A 3 -1.40 8.09 13.14
CA GLU A 3 -0.21 7.27 13.22
C GLU A 3 -0.28 6.20 12.12
N VAL A 4 0.73 6.13 11.25
CA VAL A 4 0.80 5.13 10.18
C VAL A 4 1.60 3.93 10.69
N ILE A 5 0.97 2.76 10.65
CA ILE A 5 1.56 1.51 11.12
C ILE A 5 1.65 0.54 9.93
N TRP A 6 2.88 0.15 9.60
CA TRP A 6 3.12 -0.87 8.60
C TRP A 6 3.02 -2.23 9.26
N THR A 7 2.08 -3.06 8.80
CA THR A 7 1.97 -4.43 9.28
C THR A 7 3.07 -5.29 8.66
N GLU A 8 3.39 -6.41 9.31
CA GLU A 8 4.39 -7.34 8.77
C GLU A 8 4.03 -7.87 7.39
N PRO A 9 2.76 -8.26 7.12
CA PRO A 9 2.41 -8.69 5.77
C PRO A 9 2.65 -7.63 4.71
N ALA A 10 2.37 -6.35 5.02
CA ALA A 10 2.59 -5.26 4.08
C ALA A 10 4.07 -5.06 3.79
N LEU A 11 4.91 -5.10 4.84
CA LEU A 11 6.35 -4.97 4.67
C LEU A 11 6.93 -6.14 3.88
N SER A 12 6.44 -7.36 4.15
CA SER A 12 6.86 -8.55 3.41
C SER A 12 6.47 -8.45 1.94
N ASP A 13 5.25 -8.02 1.65
CA ASP A 13 4.78 -7.81 0.28
C ASP A 13 5.67 -6.82 -0.46
N LEU A 14 5.95 -5.68 0.17
CA LEU A 14 6.78 -4.64 -0.44
C LEU A 14 8.19 -5.15 -0.71
N ASN A 15 8.76 -5.87 0.24
CA ASN A 15 10.10 -6.44 0.07
C ASN A 15 10.14 -7.43 -1.11
N ASP A 16 9.15 -8.32 -1.21
CA ASP A 16 9.09 -9.31 -2.28
C ASP A 16 8.98 -8.63 -3.65
N ILE A 17 8.13 -7.61 -3.75
CA ILE A 17 7.96 -6.86 -5.00
C ILE A 17 9.26 -6.13 -5.36
N ALA A 18 9.90 -5.47 -4.39
CA ALA A 18 11.12 -4.74 -4.62
C ALA A 18 12.26 -5.67 -5.05
N GLU A 19 12.40 -6.84 -4.41
CA GLU A 19 13.42 -7.82 -4.79
C GLU A 19 13.20 -8.32 -6.20
N TYR A 20 11.95 -8.59 -6.57
CA TYR A 20 11.63 -9.05 -7.92
C TYR A 20 12.03 -8.02 -8.98
N ILE A 21 11.68 -6.75 -8.74
CA ILE A 21 12.04 -5.68 -9.69
C ILE A 21 13.56 -5.47 -9.73
N ALA A 22 14.23 -5.60 -8.58
CA ALA A 22 15.67 -5.39 -8.49
C ALA A 22 16.46 -6.41 -9.28
N LEU A 23 15.89 -7.59 -9.58
CA LEU A 23 16.58 -8.58 -10.43
C LEU A 23 16.93 -8.00 -11.79
N GLU A 24 16.14 -7.08 -12.32
CA GLU A 24 16.40 -6.44 -13.60
C GLU A 24 16.83 -4.99 -13.47
N ASN A 25 16.35 -4.28 -12.45
CA ASN A 25 16.59 -2.85 -12.32
C ASN A 25 16.55 -2.40 -10.86
N ILE A 26 17.73 -2.33 -10.23
CA ILE A 26 17.85 -1.90 -8.83
C ILE A 26 17.36 -0.47 -8.63
N VAL A 27 17.64 0.42 -9.57
CA VAL A 27 17.24 1.84 -9.46
C VAL A 27 15.70 1.94 -9.44
N ALA A 28 15.04 1.21 -10.34
CA ALA A 28 13.58 1.19 -10.38
C ALA A 28 12.98 0.65 -9.08
N ALA A 29 13.58 -0.39 -8.50
CA ALA A 29 13.12 -0.95 -7.23
C ALA A 29 13.22 0.09 -6.10
N LYS A 30 14.34 0.78 -6.01
CA LYS A 30 14.54 1.83 -4.98
C LYS A 30 13.55 2.97 -5.16
N GLN A 31 13.32 3.40 -6.39
CA GLN A 31 12.38 4.48 -6.69
C GLN A 31 10.97 4.10 -6.30
N LEU A 32 10.56 2.86 -6.57
CA LEU A 32 9.23 2.38 -6.20
C LEU A 32 9.03 2.40 -4.69
N VAL A 33 10.00 1.88 -3.94
CA VAL A 33 9.94 1.87 -2.48
C VAL A 33 9.82 3.29 -1.93
N GLN A 34 10.63 4.21 -2.43
CA GLN A 34 10.57 5.62 -2.00
C GLN A 34 9.22 6.25 -2.31
N THR A 35 8.68 5.99 -3.50
CA THR A 35 7.38 6.51 -3.90
C THR A 35 6.27 5.97 -3.01
N ILE A 36 6.30 4.68 -2.70
CA ILE A 36 5.30 4.07 -1.83
C ILE A 36 5.35 4.68 -0.44
N PHE A 37 6.53 4.76 0.18
CA PHE A 37 6.64 5.36 1.51
C PHE A 37 6.21 6.83 1.51
N SER A 38 6.57 7.59 0.49
CA SER A 38 6.18 8.99 0.37
C SER A 38 4.65 9.15 0.29
N LYS A 39 4.00 8.34 -0.54
CA LYS A 39 2.54 8.40 -0.68
C LYS A 39 1.82 7.95 0.58
N VAL A 40 2.33 6.92 1.25
CA VAL A 40 1.74 6.41 2.48
C VAL A 40 1.91 7.41 3.63
N GLU A 41 3.05 8.10 3.69
CA GLU A 41 3.30 9.12 4.72
C GLU A 41 2.24 10.21 4.71
N ARG A 42 1.68 10.55 3.56
CA ARG A 42 0.62 11.55 3.45
C ARG A 42 -0.64 11.16 4.20
N LEU A 43 -0.82 9.89 4.49
CA LEU A 43 -1.97 9.40 5.25
C LEU A 43 -1.93 9.86 6.72
N GLN A 44 -0.78 10.31 7.22
CA GLN A 44 -0.69 10.92 8.55
C GLN A 44 -1.57 12.18 8.63
N THR A 45 -1.57 12.96 7.57
CA THR A 45 -2.35 14.22 7.52
C THR A 45 -3.73 13.99 6.88
N PHE A 46 -3.81 13.12 5.88
CA PHE A 46 -5.03 12.88 5.13
C PHE A 46 -5.39 11.38 5.11
N PRO A 47 -5.80 10.83 6.27
CA PRO A 47 -6.03 9.38 6.35
C PRO A 47 -7.18 8.88 5.48
N GLU A 48 -8.08 9.77 5.05
CA GLU A 48 -9.21 9.40 4.19
C GLU A 48 -8.96 9.71 2.72
N SER A 49 -7.74 10.08 2.35
CA SER A 49 -7.42 10.47 0.97
C SER A 49 -7.33 9.31 0.00
N GLY A 50 -7.15 8.08 0.49
CA GLY A 50 -7.16 6.91 -0.37
C GLY A 50 -8.55 6.64 -0.92
N ARG A 51 -8.61 6.03 -2.09
CA ARG A 51 -9.89 5.69 -2.71
C ARG A 51 -10.40 4.35 -2.16
N ILE A 52 -11.70 4.13 -2.33
CA ILE A 52 -12.32 2.87 -1.94
C ILE A 52 -12.09 1.86 -3.07
N PRO A 53 -11.48 0.68 -2.78
CA PRO A 53 -11.28 -0.32 -3.83
C PRO A 53 -12.59 -0.79 -4.42
N LEU A 54 -12.67 -0.88 -5.75
CA LEU A 54 -13.89 -1.32 -6.44
C LEU A 54 -14.30 -2.73 -6.02
N GLU A 55 -13.32 -3.60 -5.75
CA GLU A 55 -13.58 -4.98 -5.35
C GLU A 55 -14.24 -5.09 -3.97
N LEU A 56 -14.04 -4.08 -3.10
CA LEU A 56 -14.42 -4.12 -1.68
C LEU A 56 -15.14 -2.84 -1.25
N GLU A 57 -15.94 -2.25 -2.12
CA GLU A 57 -16.58 -0.97 -1.81
C GLU A 57 -17.57 -1.02 -0.65
N HIS A 58 -18.00 -2.21 -0.25
CA HIS A 58 -18.87 -2.40 0.92
C HIS A 58 -18.10 -2.58 2.24
N LEU A 59 -16.77 -2.61 2.18
CA LEU A 59 -15.90 -2.73 3.35
C LEU A 59 -15.18 -1.41 3.60
N SER A 60 -14.58 -1.28 4.78
CA SER A 60 -13.93 -0.03 5.20
C SER A 60 -12.46 0.06 4.80
N TYR A 61 -12.06 -0.65 3.75
CA TYR A 61 -10.71 -0.56 3.20
C TYR A 61 -10.58 0.62 2.25
N ARG A 62 -9.37 1.17 2.19
CA ARG A 62 -8.99 2.18 1.20
C ARG A 62 -7.69 1.78 0.54
N GLU A 63 -7.40 2.38 -0.61
CA GLU A 63 -6.15 2.13 -1.31
C GLU A 63 -5.48 3.41 -1.77
N VAL A 64 -4.16 3.35 -1.83
CA VAL A 64 -3.32 4.36 -2.47
C VAL A 64 -2.66 3.69 -3.66
N VAL A 65 -2.77 4.32 -4.83
CA VAL A 65 -2.14 3.78 -6.03
C VAL A 65 -0.74 4.38 -6.18
N ALA A 66 0.25 3.51 -6.28
CA ALA A 66 1.64 3.86 -6.53
C ALA A 66 2.15 2.93 -7.63
N ASN A 67 1.86 3.28 -8.89
CA ASN A 67 2.14 2.41 -10.03
C ASN A 67 3.55 1.82 -9.98
N PRO A 68 3.71 0.52 -10.19
CA PRO A 68 2.70 -0.47 -10.61
C PRO A 68 1.96 -1.15 -9.45
N CYS A 69 1.94 -0.56 -8.27
CA CYS A 69 1.41 -1.17 -7.06
C CYS A 69 0.16 -0.48 -6.54
N ARG A 70 -0.60 -1.23 -5.74
CA ARG A 70 -1.72 -0.75 -4.94
C ARG A 70 -1.36 -1.03 -3.48
N VAL A 71 -1.58 -0.03 -2.61
CA VAL A 71 -1.33 -0.15 -1.17
C VAL A 71 -2.66 -0.07 -0.46
N PHE A 72 -3.04 -1.13 0.24
CA PHE A 72 -4.32 -1.23 0.93
C PHE A 72 -4.15 -0.92 2.40
N TYR A 73 -5.05 -0.09 2.94
CA TYR A 73 -4.99 0.29 4.34
C TYR A 73 -6.38 0.40 4.95
N LYS A 74 -6.42 0.43 6.27
CA LYS A 74 -7.63 0.62 7.05
C LYS A 74 -7.36 1.64 8.15
N GLN A 75 -8.27 2.57 8.32
CA GLN A 75 -8.22 3.52 9.41
C GLN A 75 -8.99 3.00 10.62
N ASP A 76 -8.40 3.10 11.79
CA ASP A 76 -9.04 2.76 13.05
C ASP A 76 -8.70 3.87 14.06
N GLY A 77 -9.67 4.78 14.26
CA GLY A 77 -9.45 5.95 15.10
C GLY A 77 -8.35 6.85 14.53
N ASP A 78 -7.31 7.10 15.32
CA ASP A 78 -6.17 7.90 14.91
C ASP A 78 -5.03 7.08 14.31
N LYS A 79 -5.28 5.81 13.99
CA LYS A 79 -4.29 4.92 13.42
C LYS A 79 -4.67 4.50 12.02
N VAL A 80 -3.65 4.37 11.17
CA VAL A 80 -3.77 3.88 9.80
C VAL A 80 -2.91 2.63 9.69
N PHE A 81 -3.53 1.49 9.44
CA PHE A 81 -2.82 0.22 9.29
C PHE A 81 -2.63 -0.08 7.82
N ILE A 82 -1.37 -0.20 7.40
CA ILE A 82 -1.05 -0.61 6.04
C ILE A 82 -1.09 -2.13 6.02
N LEU A 83 -2.03 -2.69 5.26
CA LEU A 83 -2.37 -4.11 5.36
C LEU A 83 -1.69 -4.96 4.30
N PHE A 84 -1.70 -4.49 3.04
CA PHE A 84 -1.17 -5.23 1.90
C PHE A 84 -0.59 -4.28 0.89
N VAL A 85 0.44 -4.74 0.18
CA VAL A 85 0.94 -4.11 -1.03
C VAL A 85 0.88 -5.15 -2.13
N MET A 86 0.28 -4.83 -3.27
CA MET A 86 0.21 -5.77 -4.37
C MET A 86 0.30 -5.05 -5.70
N ARG A 87 0.61 -5.80 -6.74
CA ARG A 87 0.64 -5.25 -8.09
C ARG A 87 -0.77 -4.90 -8.53
N ALA A 88 -0.89 -3.82 -9.29
CA ALA A 88 -2.20 -3.26 -9.63
C ALA A 88 -3.12 -4.20 -10.41
N GLU A 89 -2.55 -5.15 -11.15
CA GLU A 89 -3.32 -6.11 -11.92
C GLU A 89 -3.91 -7.25 -11.08
N ARG A 90 -3.55 -7.35 -9.79
CA ARG A 90 -4.09 -8.40 -8.93
C ARG A 90 -5.41 -7.99 -8.31
N ASP A 91 -6.30 -8.97 -8.12
CA ASP A 91 -7.60 -8.77 -7.49
C ASP A 91 -7.46 -8.99 -5.98
N LEU A 92 -7.75 -7.97 -5.20
CA LEU A 92 -7.65 -8.02 -3.74
C LEU A 92 -8.48 -9.13 -3.12
N ARG A 93 -9.64 -9.46 -3.71
CA ARG A 93 -10.54 -10.50 -3.17
C ARG A 93 -9.87 -11.87 -3.07
N LYS A 94 -8.85 -12.14 -3.87
CA LYS A 94 -8.12 -13.40 -3.83
C LYS A 94 -7.23 -13.54 -2.59
N PHE A 95 -7.02 -12.46 -1.84
CA PHE A 95 -6.11 -12.42 -0.70
C PHE A 95 -6.84 -12.27 0.64
N LEU A 96 -8.16 -12.20 0.62
CA LEU A 96 -8.98 -12.06 1.83
C LEU A 96 -9.76 -13.38 2.19
#